data_2d91752e8ddb9e49eaa4eac6d4ccc830
#
_entry.id   2d91752e8ddb9e49eaa4eac6d4ccc830
#
_cell.length_a   1.000
_cell.length_b   1.000
_cell.length_c   1.000
_cell.angle_alpha   90.00
_cell.angle_beta   90.00
_cell.angle_gamma   90.00
#
_symmetry.space_group_name_H-M   'P 1'
#
loop_
_entity.id
_entity.type
_entity.pdbx_description
1 polymer ?
#
loop_
_entity_poly.entity_id
_entity_poly.type
_entity_poly.pdbx_seq_one_letter_code
_entity_poly.pdbx_strand_id
1 'polypeptide(L)'
;KKVPATDVALIDHTADGFTIEEACRTCASRTLRHEKHCDVAAHILVDCFQMGLELSEDDKACVENILNSDGDFFSVGRGLRHFITLMELQQLYNTEFSAAENCAKRCMTRIITALPDMASVKDDHIAECAAIMYAMQKAVTDGFREYRQDYENALLSLCGKSDKDPFVYGTALGILYAFDPHRRKLAEQAMSSYLKGDRNVQIQGAEFLHGLFNAARDIIMKDDSFIRMTDTLICGLDYDDFIEILPSMKLAFSCFTPYEIQQTATAVAKLYDADSAELLVEKPINERLYSFGGEIDKEIVKLLSEEEKP
;
A
#
# COMPACT_ATOMS: atom_id res chain seq x y z
N LYS A 1 3.13 6.79 -35.07
CA LYS A 1 3.87 5.91 -36.03
C LYS A 1 3.25 4.54 -35.90
N LYS A 2 2.64 4.01 -37.01
CA LYS A 2 2.20 2.60 -37.01
C LYS A 2 3.44 1.71 -36.92
N VAL A 3 3.39 0.77 -35.99
CA VAL A 3 4.44 -0.23 -35.77
C VAL A 3 3.94 -1.54 -36.43
N PRO A 4 4.77 -2.29 -37.14
CA PRO A 4 4.36 -3.54 -37.80
C PRO A 4 3.66 -4.54 -36.86
N ALA A 5 4.07 -4.58 -35.59
CA ALA A 5 3.41 -5.39 -34.58
C ALA A 5 1.94 -4.99 -34.32
N THR A 6 1.60 -3.70 -34.45
CA THR A 6 0.22 -3.21 -34.32
C THR A 6 -0.64 -3.67 -35.49
N ASP A 7 -0.08 -3.67 -36.73
CA ASP A 7 -0.81 -4.11 -37.92
C ASP A 7 -1.06 -5.63 -37.86
N VAL A 8 -0.10 -6.43 -37.36
CA VAL A 8 -0.29 -7.88 -37.12
C VAL A 8 -1.37 -8.13 -36.08
N ALA A 9 -1.33 -7.43 -34.93
CA ALA A 9 -2.35 -7.58 -33.91
C ALA A 9 -3.75 -7.20 -34.40
N LEU A 10 -3.87 -6.17 -35.23
CA LEU A 10 -5.15 -5.80 -35.87
C LEU A 10 -5.66 -6.89 -36.84
N ILE A 11 -4.77 -7.56 -37.60
CA ILE A 11 -5.14 -8.66 -38.47
C ILE A 11 -5.64 -9.86 -37.66
N ASP A 12 -4.98 -10.19 -36.54
CA ASP A 12 -5.37 -11.30 -35.66
C ASP A 12 -6.76 -11.10 -35.06
N HIS A 13 -7.19 -9.83 -34.88
CA HIS A 13 -8.49 -9.47 -34.32
C HIS A 13 -9.58 -9.15 -35.35
N THR A 14 -9.34 -9.37 -36.66
CA THR A 14 -10.38 -9.14 -37.70
C THR A 14 -11.63 -9.98 -37.54
N ALA A 15 -11.53 -11.13 -36.89
CA ALA A 15 -12.69 -11.97 -36.55
C ALA A 15 -13.56 -11.38 -35.44
N ASP A 16 -13.05 -10.41 -34.66
CA ASP A 16 -13.75 -9.80 -33.53
C ASP A 16 -14.62 -8.59 -33.95
N GLY A 17 -14.40 -8.00 -35.13
CA GLY A 17 -15.19 -6.88 -35.66
C GLY A 17 -14.63 -6.27 -36.93
N PHE A 18 -15.46 -5.51 -37.65
CA PHE A 18 -15.07 -4.77 -38.86
C PHE A 18 -14.41 -3.42 -38.54
N THR A 19 -14.60 -2.92 -37.32
CA THR A 19 -14.00 -1.68 -36.84
C THR A 19 -13.18 -1.96 -35.56
N ILE A 20 -12.24 -1.07 -35.22
CA ILE A 20 -11.47 -1.19 -34.00
C ILE A 20 -12.42 -1.15 -32.80
N GLU A 21 -13.44 -0.30 -32.84
CA GLU A 21 -14.43 -0.18 -31.77
C GLU A 21 -15.21 -1.50 -31.55
N GLU A 22 -15.71 -2.12 -32.64
CA GLU A 22 -16.39 -3.41 -32.56
C GLU A 22 -15.48 -4.51 -32.02
N ALA A 23 -14.24 -4.58 -32.51
CA ALA A 23 -13.27 -5.57 -32.08
C ALA A 23 -12.92 -5.41 -30.58
N CYS A 24 -12.68 -4.17 -30.12
CA CYS A 24 -12.42 -3.90 -28.70
C CYS A 24 -13.62 -4.26 -27.81
N ARG A 25 -14.84 -3.92 -28.23
CA ARG A 25 -16.08 -4.26 -27.52
C ARG A 25 -16.27 -5.79 -27.45
N THR A 26 -16.06 -6.50 -28.55
CA THR A 26 -16.17 -7.97 -28.59
C THR A 26 -15.13 -8.63 -27.70
N CYS A 27 -13.88 -8.15 -27.73
CA CYS A 27 -12.81 -8.64 -26.86
C CYS A 27 -13.13 -8.40 -25.38
N ALA A 28 -13.60 -7.20 -25.00
CA ALA A 28 -13.99 -6.88 -23.64
C ALA A 28 -15.12 -7.79 -23.15
N SER A 29 -16.21 -7.93 -23.93
CA SER A 29 -17.34 -8.81 -23.60
C SER A 29 -16.92 -10.26 -23.48
N ARG A 30 -16.06 -10.76 -24.40
CA ARG A 30 -15.56 -12.14 -24.33
C ARG A 30 -14.72 -12.37 -23.08
N THR A 31 -13.83 -11.44 -22.73
CA THR A 31 -12.99 -11.54 -21.53
C THR A 31 -13.86 -11.54 -20.27
N LEU A 32 -14.81 -10.61 -20.14
CA LEU A 32 -15.71 -10.52 -18.99
C LEU A 32 -16.51 -11.81 -18.74
N ARG A 33 -16.95 -12.50 -19.81
CA ARG A 33 -17.73 -13.76 -19.67
C ARG A 33 -16.93 -14.91 -19.09
N HIS A 34 -15.60 -14.89 -19.18
CA HIS A 34 -14.71 -15.93 -18.69
C HIS A 34 -13.92 -15.52 -17.46
N GLU A 35 -13.96 -14.25 -17.08
CA GLU A 35 -13.23 -13.71 -15.97
C GLU A 35 -13.90 -14.03 -14.62
N LYS A 36 -13.08 -14.15 -13.58
CA LYS A 36 -13.52 -14.42 -12.20
C LYS A 36 -12.98 -13.43 -11.19
N HIS A 37 -11.98 -12.64 -11.60
CA HIS A 37 -11.28 -11.70 -10.73
C HIS A 37 -11.82 -10.28 -10.92
N CYS A 38 -12.14 -9.65 -9.79
CA CYS A 38 -12.73 -8.32 -9.73
C CYS A 38 -11.79 -7.25 -10.32
N ASP A 39 -10.49 -7.35 -10.07
CA ASP A 39 -9.50 -6.39 -10.55
C ASP A 39 -9.43 -6.34 -12.08
N VAL A 40 -9.42 -7.51 -12.74
CA VAL A 40 -9.40 -7.60 -14.20
C VAL A 40 -10.68 -7.05 -14.80
N ALA A 41 -11.84 -7.43 -14.24
CA ALA A 41 -13.12 -6.91 -14.68
C ALA A 41 -13.22 -5.38 -14.52
N ALA A 42 -12.76 -4.85 -13.40
CA ALA A 42 -12.73 -3.40 -13.14
C ALA A 42 -11.75 -2.67 -14.07
N HIS A 43 -10.60 -3.28 -14.38
CA HIS A 43 -9.63 -2.72 -15.33
C HIS A 43 -10.22 -2.61 -16.73
N ILE A 44 -10.91 -3.65 -17.22
CA ILE A 44 -11.61 -3.62 -18.50
C ILE A 44 -12.62 -2.48 -18.56
N LEU A 45 -13.34 -2.19 -17.46
CA LEU A 45 -14.24 -1.03 -17.40
C LEU A 45 -13.51 0.30 -17.57
N VAL A 46 -12.33 0.45 -16.93
CA VAL A 46 -11.51 1.66 -17.08
C VAL A 46 -11.04 1.81 -18.54
N ASP A 47 -10.56 0.73 -19.16
CA ASP A 47 -10.11 0.75 -20.55
C ASP A 47 -11.27 1.10 -21.52
N CYS A 48 -12.42 0.47 -21.34
CA CYS A 48 -13.61 0.79 -22.13
C CYS A 48 -14.01 2.26 -22.00
N PHE A 49 -14.02 2.78 -20.77
CA PHE A 49 -14.32 4.19 -20.52
C PHE A 49 -13.32 5.12 -21.23
N GLN A 50 -12.02 4.85 -21.11
CA GLN A 50 -10.96 5.65 -21.76
C GLN A 50 -11.04 5.61 -23.29
N MET A 51 -11.49 4.49 -23.87
CA MET A 51 -11.72 4.33 -25.31
C MET A 51 -13.06 4.91 -25.77
N GLY A 52 -13.91 5.40 -24.87
CA GLY A 52 -15.26 5.86 -25.18
C GLY A 52 -16.23 4.74 -25.60
N LEU A 53 -15.96 3.52 -25.16
CA LEU A 53 -16.80 2.35 -25.47
C LEU A 53 -17.92 2.21 -24.44
N GLU A 54 -19.15 2.14 -24.91
CA GLU A 54 -20.28 1.75 -24.07
C GLU A 54 -20.39 0.24 -23.97
N LEU A 55 -20.45 -0.28 -22.74
CA LEU A 55 -20.69 -1.69 -22.46
C LEU A 55 -22.20 -2.00 -22.49
N SER A 56 -22.52 -3.20 -22.97
CA SER A 56 -23.89 -3.70 -22.93
C SER A 56 -24.37 -3.92 -21.49
N GLU A 57 -25.69 -3.96 -21.28
CA GLU A 57 -26.25 -4.28 -19.95
C GLU A 57 -25.88 -5.69 -19.50
N ASP A 58 -25.68 -6.63 -20.43
CA ASP A 58 -25.20 -7.98 -20.12
C ASP A 58 -23.76 -7.96 -19.61
N ASP A 59 -22.89 -7.13 -20.18
CA ASP A 59 -21.50 -6.98 -19.73
C ASP A 59 -21.42 -6.33 -18.34
N LYS A 60 -22.26 -5.32 -18.08
CA LYS A 60 -22.40 -4.72 -16.74
C LYS A 60 -22.87 -5.74 -15.72
N ALA A 61 -23.86 -6.57 -16.06
CA ALA A 61 -24.32 -7.67 -15.21
C ALA A 61 -23.23 -8.72 -14.96
N CYS A 62 -22.39 -9.01 -15.96
CA CYS A 62 -21.20 -9.87 -15.77
C CYS A 62 -20.25 -9.30 -14.73
N VAL A 63 -19.91 -8.02 -14.80
CA VAL A 63 -19.05 -7.35 -13.81
C VAL A 63 -19.65 -7.45 -12.40
N GLU A 64 -20.93 -7.21 -12.25
CA GLU A 64 -21.60 -7.34 -10.95
C GLU A 64 -21.55 -8.79 -10.41
N ASN A 65 -21.71 -9.78 -11.28
CA ASN A 65 -21.62 -11.18 -10.90
C ASN A 65 -20.20 -11.58 -10.49
N ILE A 66 -19.18 -11.14 -11.23
CA ILE A 66 -17.76 -11.33 -10.89
C ILE A 66 -17.50 -10.74 -9.51
N LEU A 67 -17.88 -9.48 -9.31
CA LEU A 67 -17.70 -8.77 -8.04
C LEU A 67 -18.37 -9.50 -6.87
N ASN A 68 -19.55 -10.10 -7.08
CA ASN A 68 -20.25 -10.84 -6.04
C ASN A 68 -19.63 -12.21 -5.73
N SER A 69 -18.99 -12.86 -6.70
CA SER A 69 -18.46 -14.22 -6.58
C SER A 69 -16.97 -14.28 -6.25
N ASP A 70 -16.21 -13.21 -6.53
CA ASP A 70 -14.76 -13.19 -6.28
C ASP A 70 -14.48 -13.21 -4.77
N GLY A 71 -13.84 -14.28 -4.28
CA GLY A 71 -13.47 -14.47 -2.88
C GLY A 71 -12.09 -13.92 -2.51
N ASP A 72 -11.32 -13.46 -3.49
CA ASP A 72 -9.97 -12.97 -3.27
C ASP A 72 -9.97 -11.51 -2.76
N PHE A 73 -9.51 -11.33 -1.51
CA PHE A 73 -9.36 -10.01 -0.88
C PHE A 73 -8.52 -9.04 -1.71
N PHE A 74 -7.43 -9.54 -2.29
CA PHE A 74 -6.48 -8.70 -3.06
C PHE A 74 -7.07 -8.28 -4.41
N SER A 75 -7.72 -9.21 -5.10
CA SER A 75 -8.44 -8.90 -6.34
C SER A 75 -9.53 -7.87 -6.11
N VAL A 76 -10.35 -8.03 -5.06
CA VAL A 76 -11.40 -7.05 -4.70
C VAL A 76 -10.78 -5.69 -4.33
N GLY A 77 -9.64 -5.70 -3.62
CA GLY A 77 -8.92 -4.48 -3.26
C GLY A 77 -8.35 -3.72 -4.46
N ARG A 78 -7.75 -4.43 -5.42
CA ARG A 78 -7.30 -3.84 -6.70
C ARG A 78 -8.49 -3.32 -7.50
N GLY A 79 -9.59 -4.09 -7.54
CA GLY A 79 -10.84 -3.69 -8.18
C GLY A 79 -11.39 -2.38 -7.61
N LEU A 80 -11.39 -2.21 -6.29
CA LEU A 80 -11.79 -0.95 -5.65
C LEU A 80 -11.00 0.25 -6.19
N ARG A 81 -9.68 0.10 -6.33
CA ARG A 81 -8.82 1.18 -6.86
C ARG A 81 -9.20 1.55 -8.29
N HIS A 82 -9.49 0.58 -9.15
CA HIS A 82 -9.97 0.82 -10.51
C HIS A 82 -11.33 1.54 -10.53
N PHE A 83 -12.27 1.15 -9.67
CA PHE A 83 -13.55 1.85 -9.57
C PHE A 83 -13.42 3.29 -9.06
N ILE A 84 -12.52 3.56 -8.09
CA ILE A 84 -12.21 4.92 -7.65
C ILE A 84 -11.60 5.73 -8.81
N THR A 85 -10.64 5.16 -9.55
CA THR A 85 -10.06 5.81 -10.73
C THR A 85 -11.13 6.12 -11.77
N LEU A 86 -12.06 5.20 -12.02
CA LEU A 86 -13.17 5.42 -12.94
C LEU A 86 -14.07 6.57 -12.51
N MET A 87 -14.37 6.68 -11.21
CA MET A 87 -15.14 7.81 -10.66
C MET A 87 -14.39 9.14 -10.78
N GLU A 88 -13.07 9.17 -10.58
CA GLU A 88 -12.23 10.36 -10.78
C GLU A 88 -12.22 10.78 -12.28
N LEU A 89 -12.10 9.81 -13.20
CA LEU A 89 -12.19 10.06 -14.64
C LEU A 89 -13.56 10.60 -15.06
N GLN A 90 -14.64 10.09 -14.50
CA GLN A 90 -16.00 10.59 -14.75
C GLN A 90 -16.14 12.07 -14.41
N GLN A 91 -15.62 12.48 -13.25
CA GLN A 91 -15.62 13.87 -12.85
C GLN A 91 -14.81 14.75 -13.82
N LEU A 92 -13.63 14.24 -14.27
CA LEU A 92 -12.76 14.95 -15.19
C LEU A 92 -13.42 15.14 -16.57
N TYR A 93 -14.11 14.11 -17.08
CA TYR A 93 -14.74 14.14 -18.41
C TYR A 93 -16.21 14.59 -18.38
N ASN A 94 -16.74 14.91 -17.19
CA ASN A 94 -18.14 15.30 -16.96
C ASN A 94 -19.14 14.32 -17.60
N THR A 95 -18.88 13.02 -17.40
CA THR A 95 -19.71 11.90 -17.88
C THR A 95 -20.27 11.12 -16.69
N GLU A 96 -21.46 10.56 -16.81
CA GLU A 96 -22.05 9.71 -15.76
C GLU A 96 -21.86 8.23 -16.08
N PHE A 97 -21.32 7.49 -15.10
CA PHE A 97 -21.27 6.02 -15.14
C PHE A 97 -21.70 5.48 -13.77
N SER A 98 -23.00 5.50 -13.54
CA SER A 98 -23.62 5.20 -12.23
C SER A 98 -23.24 3.84 -11.64
N ALA A 99 -22.80 2.89 -12.46
CA ALA A 99 -22.39 1.56 -12.01
C ALA A 99 -21.09 1.58 -11.17
N ALA A 100 -20.15 2.50 -11.43
CA ALA A 100 -18.85 2.52 -10.76
C ALA A 100 -18.97 2.74 -9.25
N GLU A 101 -19.83 3.68 -8.83
CA GLU A 101 -20.06 3.95 -7.41
C GLU A 101 -20.65 2.74 -6.68
N ASN A 102 -21.63 2.06 -7.29
CA ASN A 102 -22.23 0.86 -6.70
C ASN A 102 -21.19 -0.29 -6.60
N CYS A 103 -20.35 -0.46 -7.61
CA CYS A 103 -19.28 -1.45 -7.59
C CYS A 103 -18.26 -1.12 -6.50
N ALA A 104 -17.85 0.15 -6.35
CA ALA A 104 -16.95 0.59 -5.29
C ALA A 104 -17.53 0.29 -3.90
N LYS A 105 -18.80 0.62 -3.65
CA LYS A 105 -19.49 0.33 -2.38
C LYS A 105 -19.50 -1.17 -2.04
N ARG A 106 -19.75 -2.02 -3.04
CA ARG A 106 -19.69 -3.48 -2.86
C ARG A 106 -18.27 -3.97 -2.53
N CYS A 107 -17.24 -3.47 -3.23
CA CYS A 107 -15.84 -3.77 -2.91
C CYS A 107 -15.53 -3.39 -1.47
N MET A 108 -15.90 -2.17 -1.05
CA MET A 108 -15.65 -1.68 0.32
C MET A 108 -16.30 -2.57 1.37
N THR A 109 -17.57 -2.96 1.18
CA THR A 109 -18.27 -3.88 2.10
C THR A 109 -17.54 -5.21 2.22
N ARG A 110 -17.04 -5.76 1.12
CA ARG A 110 -16.30 -7.04 1.12
C ARG A 110 -14.94 -6.91 1.78
N ILE A 111 -14.21 -5.83 1.50
CA ILE A 111 -12.93 -5.53 2.13
C ILE A 111 -13.11 -5.40 3.65
N ILE A 112 -14.10 -4.61 4.11
CA ILE A 112 -14.40 -4.44 5.53
C ILE A 112 -14.66 -5.79 6.20
N THR A 113 -15.43 -6.66 5.54
CA THR A 113 -15.76 -7.99 6.09
C THR A 113 -14.54 -8.91 6.19
N ALA A 114 -13.66 -8.90 5.19
CA ALA A 114 -12.50 -9.80 5.12
C ALA A 114 -11.25 -9.26 5.83
N LEU A 115 -11.16 -7.94 6.05
CA LEU A 115 -9.98 -7.27 6.61
C LEU A 115 -9.49 -7.86 7.94
N PRO A 116 -10.35 -8.24 8.90
CA PRO A 116 -9.88 -8.83 10.15
C PRO A 116 -9.08 -10.13 9.97
N ASP A 117 -9.32 -10.87 8.90
CA ASP A 117 -8.62 -12.13 8.62
C ASP A 117 -7.27 -11.90 7.91
N MET A 118 -7.00 -10.68 7.49
CA MET A 118 -5.70 -10.26 6.93
C MET A 118 -4.67 -9.89 8.00
N ALA A 119 -4.97 -10.08 9.28
CA ALA A 119 -4.05 -9.76 10.36
C ALA A 119 -2.70 -10.50 10.23
N SER A 120 -2.69 -11.78 9.84
CA SER A 120 -1.50 -12.61 9.64
C SER A 120 -1.29 -12.96 8.16
N VAL A 121 -1.34 -11.94 7.30
CA VAL A 121 -1.10 -12.08 5.86
C VAL A 121 0.35 -12.51 5.60
N LYS A 122 0.57 -13.28 4.52
CA LYS A 122 1.92 -13.76 4.16
C LYS A 122 2.81 -12.62 3.65
N ASP A 123 4.12 -12.78 3.82
CA ASP A 123 5.15 -11.77 3.57
C ASP A 123 5.07 -11.12 2.18
N ASP A 124 4.79 -11.89 1.13
CA ASP A 124 4.65 -11.43 -0.25
C ASP A 124 3.42 -10.54 -0.50
N HIS A 125 2.45 -10.56 0.41
CA HIS A 125 1.19 -9.80 0.33
C HIS A 125 1.05 -8.66 1.37
N ILE A 126 2.00 -8.49 2.28
CA ILE A 126 1.96 -7.47 3.34
C ILE A 126 1.81 -6.05 2.75
N ALA A 127 2.67 -5.72 1.79
CA ALA A 127 2.64 -4.40 1.15
C ALA A 127 1.33 -4.13 0.39
N GLU A 128 0.78 -5.15 -0.25
CA GLU A 128 -0.49 -5.05 -0.97
C GLU A 128 -1.66 -4.89 0.00
N CYS A 129 -1.67 -5.63 1.11
CA CYS A 129 -2.66 -5.48 2.17
C CYS A 129 -2.69 -4.02 2.70
N ALA A 130 -1.53 -3.46 3.02
CA ALA A 130 -1.42 -2.07 3.44
C ALA A 130 -1.90 -1.08 2.36
N ALA A 131 -1.57 -1.34 1.09
CA ALA A 131 -2.03 -0.49 -0.02
C ALA A 131 -3.57 -0.49 -0.15
N ILE A 132 -4.23 -1.63 0.10
CA ILE A 132 -5.69 -1.73 0.15
C ILE A 132 -6.24 -0.96 1.37
N MET A 133 -5.60 -1.08 2.53
CA MET A 133 -6.00 -0.32 3.72
C MET A 133 -5.91 1.20 3.48
N TYR A 134 -4.87 1.69 2.82
CA TYR A 134 -4.75 3.11 2.44
C TYR A 134 -5.79 3.53 1.41
N ALA A 135 -6.08 2.70 0.42
CA ALA A 135 -7.15 2.97 -0.56
C ALA A 135 -8.52 3.08 0.14
N MET A 136 -8.80 2.21 1.10
CA MET A 136 -10.00 2.28 1.95
C MET A 136 -10.03 3.56 2.80
N GLN A 137 -8.92 3.92 3.45
CA GLN A 137 -8.81 5.16 4.23
C GLN A 137 -9.13 6.38 3.36
N LYS A 138 -8.54 6.45 2.16
CA LYS A 138 -8.79 7.53 1.20
C LYS A 138 -10.26 7.56 0.80
N ALA A 139 -10.83 6.42 0.41
CA ALA A 139 -12.21 6.31 -0.02
C ALA A 139 -13.21 6.80 1.03
N VAL A 140 -13.05 6.39 2.30
CA VAL A 140 -13.94 6.80 3.40
C VAL A 140 -13.72 8.26 3.84
N THR A 141 -12.56 8.84 3.53
CA THR A 141 -12.27 10.26 3.82
C THR A 141 -12.86 11.17 2.76
N ASP A 142 -12.69 10.82 1.48
CA ASP A 142 -12.98 11.69 0.34
C ASP A 142 -14.45 11.60 -0.13
N GLY A 143 -15.10 10.43 -0.03
CA GLY A 143 -16.41 10.24 -0.61
C GLY A 143 -17.37 9.36 0.18
N PHE A 144 -16.93 8.22 0.69
CA PHE A 144 -17.77 7.18 1.26
C PHE A 144 -17.79 7.21 2.80
N ARG A 145 -18.13 8.35 3.38
CA ARG A 145 -18.06 8.61 4.84
C ARG A 145 -18.98 7.69 5.66
N GLU A 146 -20.03 7.18 5.06
CA GLU A 146 -20.96 6.23 5.67
C GLU A 146 -20.28 4.90 6.06
N TYR A 147 -19.22 4.50 5.35
CA TYR A 147 -18.45 3.28 5.64
C TYR A 147 -17.36 3.47 6.69
N ARG A 148 -17.10 4.69 7.14
CA ARG A 148 -16.00 4.99 8.04
C ARG A 148 -16.07 4.19 9.35
N GLN A 149 -17.24 4.17 9.99
CA GLN A 149 -17.41 3.47 11.27
C GLN A 149 -17.20 1.96 11.14
N ASP A 150 -17.72 1.36 10.07
CA ASP A 150 -17.56 -0.08 9.81
C ASP A 150 -16.10 -0.42 9.51
N TYR A 151 -15.41 0.45 8.77
CA TYR A 151 -13.99 0.30 8.49
C TYR A 151 -13.14 0.43 9.77
N GLU A 152 -13.41 1.40 10.63
CA GLU A 152 -12.75 1.54 11.94
C GLU A 152 -12.97 0.29 12.81
N ASN A 153 -14.17 -0.27 12.82
CA ASN A 153 -14.49 -1.50 13.55
C ASN A 153 -13.72 -2.71 13.00
N ALA A 154 -13.59 -2.81 11.68
CA ALA A 154 -12.79 -3.87 11.04
C ALA A 154 -11.30 -3.76 11.39
N LEU A 155 -10.73 -2.55 11.39
CA LEU A 155 -9.36 -2.30 11.83
C LEU A 155 -9.15 -2.66 13.32
N LEU A 156 -10.09 -2.30 14.19
CA LEU A 156 -10.04 -2.69 15.61
C LEU A 156 -10.13 -4.20 15.79
N SER A 157 -10.96 -4.88 14.99
CA SER A 157 -11.07 -6.35 14.98
C SER A 157 -9.76 -7.00 14.53
N LEU A 158 -9.11 -6.47 13.48
CA LEU A 158 -7.78 -6.90 13.04
C LEU A 158 -6.75 -6.73 14.18
N CYS A 159 -6.73 -5.57 14.82
CA CYS A 159 -5.82 -5.29 15.94
C CYS A 159 -6.03 -6.23 17.13
N GLY A 160 -7.24 -6.76 17.31
CA GLY A 160 -7.60 -7.70 18.38
C GLY A 160 -7.17 -9.15 18.15
N LYS A 161 -6.71 -9.51 16.94
CA LYS A 161 -6.24 -10.88 16.65
C LYS A 161 -4.97 -11.18 17.45
N SER A 162 -4.80 -12.44 17.85
CA SER A 162 -3.62 -12.90 18.59
C SER A 162 -2.38 -12.99 17.71
N ASP A 163 -2.56 -13.51 16.50
CA ASP A 163 -1.52 -13.63 15.46
C ASP A 163 -1.73 -12.50 14.45
N LYS A 164 -0.72 -11.64 14.33
CA LYS A 164 -0.76 -10.49 13.43
C LYS A 164 0.63 -10.07 12.99
N ASP A 165 0.72 -9.76 11.72
CA ASP A 165 1.93 -9.18 11.15
C ASP A 165 2.20 -7.79 11.75
N PRO A 166 3.44 -7.48 12.19
CA PRO A 166 3.78 -6.23 12.85
C PRO A 166 3.54 -5.00 11.97
N PHE A 167 3.86 -5.08 10.68
CA PHE A 167 3.69 -3.97 9.75
C PHE A 167 2.21 -3.67 9.49
N VAL A 168 1.40 -4.71 9.26
CA VAL A 168 -0.06 -4.58 9.07
C VAL A 168 -0.72 -4.02 10.33
N TYR A 169 -0.28 -4.49 11.51
CA TYR A 169 -0.77 -3.99 12.79
C TYR A 169 -0.41 -2.51 13.00
N GLY A 170 0.83 -2.12 12.72
CA GLY A 170 1.27 -0.73 12.77
C GLY A 170 0.46 0.16 11.81
N THR A 171 0.25 -0.30 10.57
CA THR A 171 -0.58 0.38 9.58
C THR A 171 -2.01 0.58 10.08
N ALA A 172 -2.63 -0.45 10.65
CA ALA A 172 -4.00 -0.37 11.18
C ALA A 172 -4.12 0.67 12.30
N LEU A 173 -3.19 0.67 13.26
CA LEU A 173 -3.17 1.65 14.35
C LEU A 173 -2.88 3.07 13.86
N GLY A 174 -2.01 3.22 12.86
CA GLY A 174 -1.75 4.51 12.23
C GLY A 174 -2.98 5.10 11.55
N ILE A 175 -3.74 4.29 10.81
CA ILE A 175 -5.00 4.72 10.19
C ILE A 175 -6.04 5.08 11.25
N LEU A 176 -6.18 4.27 12.30
CA LEU A 176 -7.09 4.56 13.42
C LEU A 176 -6.75 5.86 14.12
N TYR A 177 -5.45 6.14 14.31
CA TYR A 177 -4.98 7.42 14.86
C TYR A 177 -5.24 8.59 13.91
N ALA A 178 -5.04 8.41 12.59
CA ALA A 178 -5.33 9.45 11.60
C ALA A 178 -6.83 9.83 11.58
N PHE A 179 -7.71 8.88 11.85
CA PHE A 179 -9.14 9.16 12.01
C PHE A 179 -9.49 9.83 13.34
N ASP A 180 -8.85 9.42 14.43
CA ASP A 180 -9.08 9.95 15.77
C ASP A 180 -7.77 9.99 16.56
N PRO A 181 -7.16 11.19 16.73
CA PRO A 181 -5.92 11.36 17.48
C PRO A 181 -5.98 10.91 18.96
N HIS A 182 -7.17 10.79 19.56
CA HIS A 182 -7.31 10.25 20.92
C HIS A 182 -6.95 8.77 21.02
N ARG A 183 -6.92 8.05 19.88
CA ARG A 183 -6.50 6.65 19.80
C ARG A 183 -4.98 6.43 19.84
N ARG A 184 -4.19 7.50 19.93
CA ARG A 184 -2.74 7.43 20.10
C ARG A 184 -2.31 6.43 21.17
N LYS A 185 -3.06 6.36 22.28
CA LYS A 185 -2.79 5.43 23.38
C LYS A 185 -2.76 3.96 22.95
N LEU A 186 -3.52 3.57 21.92
CA LEU A 186 -3.48 2.20 21.40
C LEU A 186 -2.12 1.90 20.76
N ALA A 187 -1.59 2.83 19.97
CA ALA A 187 -0.27 2.69 19.36
C ALA A 187 0.86 2.71 20.42
N GLU A 188 0.75 3.56 21.44
CA GLU A 188 1.70 3.59 22.58
C GLU A 188 1.68 2.27 23.38
N GLN A 189 0.51 1.71 23.63
CA GLN A 189 0.36 0.41 24.30
C GLN A 189 0.95 -0.72 23.47
N ALA A 190 0.71 -0.72 22.15
CA ALA A 190 1.29 -1.68 21.22
C ALA A 190 2.83 -1.60 21.22
N MET A 191 3.39 -0.41 21.06
CA MET A 191 4.84 -0.19 21.11
C MET A 191 5.43 -0.62 22.46
N SER A 192 4.77 -0.30 23.55
CA SER A 192 5.18 -0.72 24.90
C SER A 192 5.19 -2.24 25.07
N SER A 193 4.33 -2.96 24.34
CA SER A 193 4.32 -4.43 24.34
C SER A 193 5.54 -5.00 23.59
N TYR A 194 5.92 -4.40 22.47
CA TYR A 194 7.15 -4.76 21.76
C TYR A 194 8.40 -4.52 22.62
N LEU A 195 8.49 -3.38 23.31
CA LEU A 195 9.62 -3.06 24.20
C LEU A 195 9.77 -4.03 25.39
N LYS A 196 8.67 -4.61 25.88
CA LYS A 196 8.65 -5.55 27.01
C LYS A 196 8.75 -7.02 26.57
N GLY A 197 8.69 -7.29 25.29
CA GLY A 197 8.79 -8.63 24.73
C GLY A 197 10.21 -9.21 24.82
N ASP A 198 10.32 -10.45 24.42
CA ASP A 198 11.64 -11.06 24.21
C ASP A 198 12.33 -10.45 22.98
N ARG A 199 13.58 -10.87 22.71
CA ARG A 199 14.41 -10.37 21.61
C ARG A 199 13.69 -10.38 20.25
N ASN A 200 13.02 -11.48 19.91
CA ASN A 200 12.33 -11.62 18.63
C ASN A 200 11.17 -10.63 18.52
N VAL A 201 10.43 -10.44 19.60
CA VAL A 201 9.33 -9.46 19.66
C VAL A 201 9.86 -8.02 19.56
N GLN A 202 11.02 -7.72 20.16
CA GLN A 202 11.65 -6.39 20.05
C GLN A 202 12.06 -6.08 18.61
N ILE A 203 12.65 -7.05 17.89
CA ILE A 203 13.00 -6.91 16.46
C ILE A 203 11.77 -6.57 15.64
N GLN A 204 10.64 -7.25 15.86
CA GLN A 204 9.37 -6.96 15.19
C GLN A 204 8.83 -5.54 15.47
N GLY A 205 9.26 -4.91 16.55
CA GLY A 205 8.93 -3.51 16.86
C GLY A 205 9.35 -2.51 15.78
N ALA A 206 10.42 -2.80 15.04
CA ALA A 206 10.87 -1.97 13.91
C ALA A 206 9.90 -2.04 12.72
N GLU A 207 9.39 -3.22 12.41
CA GLU A 207 8.38 -3.41 11.36
C GLU A 207 7.04 -2.77 11.75
N PHE A 208 6.67 -2.90 13.02
CA PHE A 208 5.50 -2.21 13.56
C PHE A 208 5.63 -0.68 13.40
N LEU A 209 6.78 -0.10 13.75
CA LEU A 209 7.03 1.34 13.56
C LEU A 209 7.00 1.73 12.08
N HIS A 210 7.52 0.89 11.19
CA HIS A 210 7.45 1.12 9.75
C HIS A 210 6.00 1.24 9.27
N GLY A 211 5.12 0.30 9.63
CA GLY A 211 3.70 0.38 9.30
C GLY A 211 3.00 1.60 9.91
N LEU A 212 3.27 1.89 11.18
CA LEU A 212 2.68 3.01 11.90
C LEU A 212 3.05 4.37 11.30
N PHE A 213 4.34 4.60 11.00
CA PHE A 213 4.81 5.87 10.46
C PHE A 213 4.39 6.08 9.01
N ASN A 214 4.30 5.03 8.21
CA ASN A 214 3.75 5.13 6.86
C ASN A 214 2.29 5.62 6.87
N ALA A 215 1.50 5.21 7.86
CA ALA A 215 0.11 5.60 7.98
C ALA A 215 -0.09 6.95 8.71
N ALA A 216 0.78 7.27 9.66
CA ALA A 216 0.59 8.41 10.56
C ALA A 216 1.94 9.01 11.03
N ARG A 217 2.66 9.65 10.12
CA ARG A 217 3.97 10.28 10.40
C ARG A 217 3.91 11.31 11.53
N ASP A 218 2.81 12.05 11.60
CA ASP A 218 2.61 13.11 12.59
C ASP A 218 2.52 12.60 14.03
N ILE A 219 2.35 11.29 14.23
CA ILE A 219 2.30 10.69 15.58
C ILE A 219 3.61 10.90 16.35
N ILE A 220 4.77 10.91 15.64
CA ILE A 220 6.09 11.12 16.25
C ILE A 220 6.35 12.59 16.55
N MET A 221 5.66 13.51 15.82
CA MET A 221 5.89 14.95 15.95
C MET A 221 5.11 15.62 17.07
N LYS A 222 4.04 14.98 17.58
CA LYS A 222 3.15 15.63 18.57
C LYS A 222 3.75 15.76 19.96
N ASP A 223 4.53 14.78 20.36
CA ASP A 223 5.29 14.78 21.61
C ASP A 223 6.45 13.79 21.54
N ASP A 224 7.34 13.83 22.52
CA ASP A 224 8.56 13.03 22.55
C ASP A 224 8.34 11.55 22.93
N SER A 225 7.09 11.09 23.20
CA SER A 225 6.87 9.74 23.71
C SER A 225 7.28 8.65 22.72
N PHE A 226 6.88 8.77 21.43
CA PHE A 226 7.29 7.82 20.40
C PHE A 226 8.79 7.89 20.10
N ILE A 227 9.39 9.08 20.17
CA ILE A 227 10.84 9.25 20.00
C ILE A 227 11.57 8.49 21.11
N ARG A 228 11.14 8.66 22.37
CA ARG A 228 11.72 7.95 23.52
C ARG A 228 11.51 6.43 23.42
N MET A 229 10.34 5.97 22.99
CA MET A 229 10.07 4.55 22.79
C MET A 229 10.93 3.95 21.70
N THR A 230 11.09 4.65 20.58
CA THR A 230 11.96 4.23 19.47
C THR A 230 13.42 4.21 19.90
N ASP A 231 13.88 5.23 20.59
CA ASP A 231 15.22 5.30 21.18
C ASP A 231 15.47 4.14 22.14
N THR A 232 14.52 3.86 23.05
CA THR A 232 14.59 2.74 23.97
C THR A 232 14.67 1.40 23.25
N LEU A 233 13.93 1.22 22.14
CA LEU A 233 14.04 0.02 21.31
C LEU A 233 15.43 -0.14 20.74
N ILE A 234 15.95 0.90 20.06
CA ILE A 234 17.26 0.86 19.40
C ILE A 234 18.38 0.63 20.38
N CYS A 235 18.37 1.37 21.51
CA CYS A 235 19.42 1.25 22.55
C CYS A 235 19.35 -0.05 23.36
N GLY A 236 18.22 -0.76 23.33
CA GLY A 236 18.06 -2.04 24.00
C GLY A 236 18.57 -3.25 23.21
N LEU A 237 18.85 -3.08 21.92
CA LEU A 237 19.34 -4.14 21.03
C LEU A 237 20.85 -4.27 21.08
N ASP A 238 21.36 -5.48 20.90
CA ASP A 238 22.77 -5.70 20.60
C ASP A 238 23.10 -5.31 19.14
N TYR A 239 24.41 -5.37 18.78
CA TYR A 239 24.85 -4.93 17.45
C TYR A 239 24.23 -5.72 16.30
N ASP A 240 24.13 -7.04 16.46
CA ASP A 240 23.61 -7.92 15.39
C ASP A 240 22.11 -7.67 15.18
N ASP A 241 21.35 -7.54 16.26
CA ASP A 241 19.91 -7.18 16.21
C ASP A 241 19.67 -5.79 15.64
N PHE A 242 20.55 -4.83 15.99
CA PHE A 242 20.47 -3.49 15.41
C PHE A 242 20.67 -3.53 13.89
N ILE A 243 21.61 -4.32 13.38
CA ILE A 243 21.82 -4.49 11.95
C ILE A 243 20.59 -5.14 11.30
N GLU A 244 19.95 -6.11 11.96
CA GLU A 244 18.74 -6.80 11.48
C GLU A 244 17.56 -5.83 11.32
N ILE A 245 17.34 -4.92 12.28
CA ILE A 245 16.23 -3.96 12.21
C ILE A 245 16.49 -2.75 11.31
N LEU A 246 17.74 -2.48 10.95
CA LEU A 246 18.13 -1.26 10.23
C LEU A 246 17.39 -1.05 8.90
N PRO A 247 17.13 -2.07 8.05
CA PRO A 247 16.32 -1.91 6.84
C PRO A 247 14.90 -1.42 7.14
N SER A 248 14.20 -2.04 8.12
CA SER A 248 12.84 -1.66 8.49
C SER A 248 12.78 -0.25 9.10
N MET A 249 13.77 0.11 9.94
CA MET A 249 13.90 1.47 10.47
C MET A 249 14.17 2.50 9.36
N LYS A 250 15.05 2.19 8.40
CA LYS A 250 15.29 3.06 7.23
C LYS A 250 14.01 3.28 6.44
N LEU A 251 13.24 2.23 6.20
CA LEU A 251 11.95 2.33 5.51
C LEU A 251 10.94 3.13 6.31
N ALA A 252 10.88 2.95 7.63
CA ALA A 252 10.00 3.71 8.52
C ALA A 252 10.22 5.24 8.41
N PHE A 253 11.48 5.66 8.30
CA PHE A 253 11.82 7.09 8.15
C PHE A 253 11.91 7.58 6.71
N SER A 254 11.85 6.70 5.70
CA SER A 254 11.94 7.10 4.29
C SER A 254 10.76 7.94 3.81
N CYS A 255 9.60 7.82 4.47
CA CYS A 255 8.40 8.59 4.18
C CYS A 255 8.41 10.01 4.77
N PHE A 256 9.41 10.34 5.61
CA PHE A 256 9.51 11.65 6.26
C PHE A 256 10.09 12.69 5.32
N THR A 257 9.54 13.89 5.37
CA THR A 257 10.11 15.05 4.68
C THR A 257 11.42 15.49 5.35
N PRO A 258 12.31 16.23 4.64
CA PRO A 258 13.53 16.77 5.25
C PRO A 258 13.26 17.60 6.52
N TYR A 259 12.15 18.33 6.56
CA TYR A 259 11.74 19.10 7.73
C TYR A 259 11.37 18.21 8.92
N GLU A 260 10.59 17.14 8.69
CA GLU A 260 10.23 16.17 9.72
C GLU A 260 11.46 15.43 10.26
N ILE A 261 12.40 15.06 9.39
CA ILE A 261 13.70 14.46 9.78
C ILE A 261 14.48 15.43 10.68
N GLN A 262 14.56 16.70 10.32
CA GLN A 262 15.25 17.71 11.13
C GLN A 262 14.58 17.90 12.50
N GLN A 263 13.26 17.93 12.56
CA GLN A 263 12.53 18.01 13.83
C GLN A 263 12.77 16.78 14.71
N THR A 264 12.71 15.58 14.12
CA THR A 264 13.00 14.32 14.83
C THR A 264 14.43 14.31 15.37
N ALA A 265 15.42 14.69 14.55
CA ALA A 265 16.81 14.78 14.98
C ALA A 265 17.00 15.82 16.11
N THR A 266 16.31 16.95 16.04
CA THR A 266 16.34 17.95 17.13
C THR A 266 15.74 17.40 18.43
N ALA A 267 14.67 16.61 18.33
CA ALA A 267 14.05 16.00 19.51
C ALA A 267 14.95 14.90 20.10
N VAL A 268 15.59 14.07 19.25
CA VAL A 268 16.58 13.08 19.71
C VAL A 268 17.78 13.77 20.36
N ALA A 269 18.32 14.85 19.75
CA ALA A 269 19.43 15.62 20.34
C ALA A 269 19.14 16.11 21.75
N LYS A 270 17.90 16.57 21.99
CA LYS A 270 17.45 16.98 23.33
C LYS A 270 17.45 15.85 24.36
N LEU A 271 17.25 14.60 23.95
CA LEU A 271 17.31 13.44 24.86
C LEU A 271 18.73 13.21 25.39
N TYR A 272 19.74 13.60 24.60
CA TYR A 272 21.19 13.36 24.88
C TYR A 272 21.95 14.63 25.22
N ASP A 273 21.27 15.76 25.42
CA ASP A 273 21.91 17.07 25.63
C ASP A 273 22.97 17.42 24.55
N ALA A 274 22.72 16.96 23.30
CA ALA A 274 23.60 17.14 22.15
C ALA A 274 23.12 18.29 21.24
N ASP A 275 24.01 18.83 20.41
CA ASP A 275 23.62 19.76 19.35
C ASP A 275 23.04 19.00 18.14
N SER A 276 21.83 19.38 17.73
CA SER A 276 21.17 18.78 16.57
C SER A 276 21.95 18.95 15.26
N ALA A 277 22.75 20.02 15.15
CA ALA A 277 23.61 20.25 14.00
C ALA A 277 24.73 19.18 13.88
N GLU A 278 25.22 18.67 15.00
CA GLU A 278 26.25 17.61 15.00
C GLU A 278 25.69 16.26 14.54
N LEU A 279 24.40 15.98 14.80
CA LEU A 279 23.73 14.74 14.39
C LEU A 279 23.39 14.71 12.89
N LEU A 280 23.16 15.89 12.30
CA LEU A 280 22.75 16.05 10.89
C LEU A 280 23.94 16.36 9.95
N VAL A 281 25.15 16.49 10.48
CA VAL A 281 26.34 16.67 9.64
C VAL A 281 26.53 15.39 8.81
N GLU A 282 26.24 15.47 7.53
CA GLU A 282 26.74 14.52 6.56
C GLU A 282 28.26 14.47 6.69
N LYS A 283 28.79 13.45 7.37
CA LYS A 283 30.22 13.17 7.29
C LYS A 283 30.52 13.01 5.80
N PRO A 284 31.48 13.78 5.23
CA PRO A 284 31.78 13.66 3.82
C PRO A 284 32.00 12.17 3.53
N ILE A 285 31.17 11.62 2.63
CA ILE A 285 31.27 10.22 2.24
C ILE A 285 32.69 10.04 1.77
N ASN A 286 33.41 9.15 2.44
CA ASN A 286 34.81 8.86 2.10
C ASN A 286 34.83 8.41 0.63
N GLU A 287 35.53 9.12 -0.25
CA GLU A 287 35.58 8.82 -1.70
C GLU A 287 35.99 7.34 -1.96
N ARG A 288 36.75 6.72 -1.03
CA ARG A 288 37.04 5.30 -1.08
C ARG A 288 35.83 4.40 -0.84
N LEU A 289 34.87 4.79 0.02
CA LEU A 289 33.64 4.06 0.25
C LEU A 289 32.69 4.20 -0.97
N TYR A 290 32.72 5.35 -1.61
CA TYR A 290 31.93 5.58 -2.83
C TYR A 290 32.47 4.77 -4.01
N SER A 291 33.80 4.73 -4.20
CA SER A 291 34.44 3.92 -5.24
C SER A 291 34.26 2.43 -4.99
N PHE A 292 34.38 1.98 -3.73
CA PHE A 292 34.17 0.59 -3.32
C PHE A 292 32.70 0.15 -3.55
N GLY A 293 31.72 0.98 -3.21
CA GLY A 293 30.30 0.74 -3.52
C GLY A 293 30.06 0.60 -5.02
N GLY A 294 30.65 1.49 -5.83
CA GLY A 294 30.56 1.44 -7.29
C GLY A 294 31.27 0.22 -7.92
N GLU A 295 32.28 -0.34 -7.27
CA GLU A 295 32.91 -1.61 -7.70
C GLU A 295 32.02 -2.82 -7.40
N ILE A 296 31.39 -2.85 -6.22
CA ILE A 296 30.42 -3.89 -5.85
C ILE A 296 29.21 -3.86 -6.80
N ASP A 297 28.65 -2.70 -7.10
CA ASP A 297 27.53 -2.57 -8.04
C ASP A 297 27.88 -3.11 -9.44
N LYS A 298 29.08 -2.82 -9.94
CA LYS A 298 29.56 -3.34 -11.23
C LYS A 298 29.73 -4.87 -11.22
N GLU A 299 30.17 -5.43 -10.11
CA GLU A 299 30.35 -6.87 -9.96
C GLU A 299 29.01 -7.60 -9.87
N ILE A 300 28.02 -7.03 -9.16
CA ILE A 300 26.66 -7.54 -9.09
C ILE A 300 26.00 -7.51 -10.48
N VAL A 301 26.09 -6.39 -11.21
CA VAL A 301 25.56 -6.28 -12.59
C VAL A 301 26.21 -7.32 -13.52
N LYS A 302 27.51 -7.57 -13.36
CA LYS A 302 28.22 -8.59 -14.14
C LYS A 302 27.72 -10.00 -13.83
N LEU A 303 27.56 -10.35 -12.56
CA LEU A 303 27.03 -11.66 -12.13
C LEU A 303 25.60 -11.88 -12.65
N LEU A 304 24.71 -10.89 -12.52
CA LEU A 304 23.35 -10.97 -13.04
C LEU A 304 23.31 -11.11 -14.58
N SER A 305 24.24 -10.46 -15.29
CA SER A 305 24.34 -10.58 -16.76
C SER A 305 24.96 -11.91 -17.25
N GLU A 306 25.68 -12.63 -16.38
CA GLU A 306 26.23 -13.96 -16.68
C GLU A 306 25.19 -15.07 -16.44
N GLU A 307 24.22 -14.88 -15.54
CA GLU A 307 23.10 -15.82 -15.31
C GLU A 307 22.02 -15.76 -16.41
N GLU A 308 21.93 -14.68 -17.19
CA GLU A 308 20.98 -14.54 -18.29
C GLU A 308 21.45 -15.14 -19.63
N LYS A 309 22.61 -15.82 -19.68
CA LYS A 309 23.04 -16.53 -20.89
C LYS A 309 22.52 -17.97 -20.88
N PRO A 310 21.68 -18.33 -21.88
CA PRO A 310 21.06 -19.66 -21.98
C PRO A 310 22.10 -20.78 -22.20
#